data_8d87fdcc87a48e19e91cfe3f9e19900e
#
_entry.id   8d87fdcc87a48e19e91cfe3f9e19900e
#
_cell.length_a   1.000
_cell.length_b   1.000
_cell.length_c   1.000
_cell.angle_alpha   90.00
_cell.angle_beta   90.00
_cell.angle_gamma   90.00
#
_symmetry.space_group_name_H-M   'P 1'
#
loop_
_entity.id
_entity.type
_entity.pdbx_description
1 polymer ?
#
loop_
_entity_poly.entity_id
_entity_poly.type
_entity_poly.pdbx_seq_one_letter_code
_entity_poly.pdbx_strand_id
1 'polypeptide(L)'
;MQESKAKVFLRNPFCRALVVSKRPMMREGLQFMMKERAEKSSLILCENYLDIRPEILLQIDVVVIELDSTLQEIFEACDFFNQLQNQHRQVEWVFTLPVNLVNIAIERLLTAKTALLSLHEPMSRIIEHVFNSGGQTERISRLLLQEKAVNTSDITVTNANLTFSERRVLRLLSKGWQLTQIATLLEKSYKTISAQKSSAMRRLMLKTDAEMYAWMISVHGMQELNLPPYHQGI
;
A
#
# COMPACT_ATOMS: atom_id res chain seq x y z
N MET A 1 -32.19 27.88 -17.31
CA MET A 1 -31.27 26.77 -17.50
C MET A 1 -31.18 26.03 -16.17
N GLN A 2 -31.92 24.94 -16.03
CA GLN A 2 -31.88 24.09 -14.81
C GLN A 2 -30.74 23.09 -14.96
N GLU A 3 -29.72 23.24 -14.13
CA GLU A 3 -28.70 22.19 -13.98
C GLU A 3 -29.34 21.00 -13.29
N SER A 4 -29.49 19.93 -14.05
CA SER A 4 -29.89 18.60 -13.58
C SER A 4 -28.74 18.06 -12.72
N LYS A 5 -28.80 18.27 -11.42
CA LYS A 5 -27.99 17.52 -10.47
C LYS A 5 -28.39 16.05 -10.56
N ALA A 6 -27.61 15.25 -11.28
CA ALA A 6 -27.76 13.81 -11.27
C ALA A 6 -27.66 13.34 -9.80
N LYS A 7 -28.76 12.93 -9.21
CA LYS A 7 -28.80 12.24 -7.92
C LYS A 7 -28.10 10.90 -8.11
N VAL A 8 -26.83 10.83 -7.74
CA VAL A 8 -26.16 9.56 -7.56
C VAL A 8 -26.92 8.82 -6.48
N PHE A 9 -27.59 7.73 -6.83
CA PHE A 9 -28.27 6.85 -5.89
C PHE A 9 -27.22 6.20 -5.01
N LEU A 10 -27.07 6.71 -3.79
CA LEU A 10 -26.23 6.10 -2.77
C LEU A 10 -26.85 4.74 -2.38
N ARG A 11 -26.08 3.66 -2.51
CA ARG A 11 -26.53 2.31 -2.15
C ARG A 11 -26.82 2.17 -0.65
N ASN A 12 -26.13 2.97 0.18
CA ASN A 12 -26.34 2.93 1.63
C ASN A 12 -26.47 4.35 2.19
N PRO A 13 -27.67 4.78 2.62
CA PRO A 13 -27.87 6.09 3.26
C PRO A 13 -27.31 6.13 4.71
N PHE A 14 -26.88 5.00 5.25
CA PHE A 14 -26.31 4.88 6.59
C PHE A 14 -24.91 4.30 6.48
N CYS A 15 -23.90 5.12 6.53
CA CYS A 15 -22.52 4.69 6.52
C CYS A 15 -21.86 5.07 7.85
N ARG A 16 -21.30 4.08 8.53
CA ARG A 16 -20.47 4.28 9.73
C ARG A 16 -19.02 4.16 9.31
N ALA A 17 -18.34 5.30 9.24
CA ALA A 17 -16.97 5.38 8.78
C ALA A 17 -15.99 5.68 9.91
N LEU A 18 -14.81 5.11 9.83
CA LEU A 18 -13.65 5.48 10.64
C LEU A 18 -12.61 6.10 9.70
N VAL A 19 -12.09 7.28 10.03
CA VAL A 19 -11.04 7.96 9.27
C VAL A 19 -9.80 8.08 10.12
N VAL A 20 -8.68 7.61 9.59
CA VAL A 20 -7.36 7.70 10.20
C VAL A 20 -6.46 8.56 9.32
N SER A 21 -6.10 9.74 9.81
CA SER A 21 -5.20 10.66 9.10
C SER A 21 -4.55 11.60 10.11
N LYS A 22 -3.24 11.81 9.97
CA LYS A 22 -2.50 12.84 10.73
C LYS A 22 -2.87 14.27 10.26
N ARG A 23 -3.44 14.43 9.05
CA ARG A 23 -3.76 15.72 8.46
C ARG A 23 -5.16 16.20 8.89
N PRO A 24 -5.30 17.32 9.65
CA PRO A 24 -6.60 17.85 10.07
C PRO A 24 -7.52 18.15 8.88
N MET A 25 -6.99 18.74 7.81
CA MET A 25 -7.78 19.07 6.60
C MET A 25 -8.43 17.83 5.97
N MET A 26 -7.75 16.68 5.98
CA MET A 26 -8.33 15.43 5.48
C MET A 26 -9.51 14.98 6.35
N ARG A 27 -9.33 15.02 7.66
CA ARG A 27 -10.37 14.63 8.62
C ARG A 27 -11.60 15.55 8.52
N GLU A 28 -11.39 16.86 8.57
CA GLU A 28 -12.47 17.85 8.50
C GLU A 28 -13.16 17.86 7.13
N GLY A 29 -12.40 17.75 6.04
CA GLY A 29 -12.94 17.66 4.69
C GLY A 29 -13.87 16.47 4.49
N LEU A 30 -13.43 15.27 4.94
CA LEU A 30 -14.28 14.08 4.90
C LEU A 30 -15.51 14.22 5.79
N GLN A 31 -15.35 14.79 6.99
CA GLN A 31 -16.48 15.04 7.88
C GLN A 31 -17.53 15.96 7.28
N PHE A 32 -17.08 17.06 6.67
CA PHE A 32 -17.97 18.01 6.00
C PHE A 32 -18.74 17.36 4.85
N MET A 33 -18.02 16.68 3.96
CA MET A 33 -18.65 16.06 2.79
C MET A 33 -19.56 14.87 3.14
N MET A 34 -19.23 14.13 4.21
CA MET A 34 -20.11 13.05 4.68
C MET A 34 -21.42 13.61 5.24
N LYS A 35 -21.36 14.70 6.03
CA LYS A 35 -22.57 15.37 6.56
C LYS A 35 -23.47 15.90 5.43
N GLU A 36 -22.89 16.45 4.36
CA GLU A 36 -23.67 16.93 3.21
C GLU A 36 -24.38 15.81 2.45
N ARG A 37 -23.74 14.63 2.35
CA ARG A 37 -24.30 13.53 1.55
C ARG A 37 -25.28 12.64 2.29
N ALA A 38 -25.09 12.46 3.60
CA ALA A 38 -25.94 11.61 4.40
C ALA A 38 -25.99 12.07 5.87
N GLU A 39 -27.03 12.79 6.24
CA GLU A 39 -27.25 13.31 7.61
C GLU A 39 -27.21 12.25 8.72
N LYS A 40 -27.50 10.99 8.39
CA LYS A 40 -27.53 9.89 9.32
C LYS A 40 -26.24 9.07 9.37
N SER A 41 -25.20 9.45 8.63
CA SER A 41 -23.91 8.80 8.68
C SER A 41 -23.15 9.18 9.94
N SER A 42 -22.47 8.22 10.56
CA SER A 42 -21.59 8.47 11.70
C SER A 42 -20.13 8.39 11.26
N LEU A 43 -19.31 9.29 11.78
CA LEU A 43 -17.89 9.35 11.47
C LEU A 43 -17.08 9.41 12.76
N ILE A 44 -16.13 8.50 12.88
CA ILE A 44 -15.11 8.48 13.93
C ILE A 44 -13.79 8.96 13.30
N LEU A 45 -13.13 9.90 13.97
CA LEU A 45 -11.87 10.48 13.51
C LEU A 45 -10.75 10.05 14.45
N CYS A 46 -9.66 9.51 13.88
CA CYS A 46 -8.44 9.17 14.59
C CYS A 46 -7.24 9.86 13.93
N GLU A 47 -6.27 10.27 14.73
CA GLU A 47 -5.00 10.82 14.22
C GLU A 47 -3.99 9.73 13.93
N ASN A 48 -3.97 8.70 14.76
CA ASN A 48 -3.03 7.59 14.64
C ASN A 48 -3.79 6.27 14.49
N TYR A 49 -3.26 5.37 13.66
CA TYR A 49 -3.83 4.04 13.50
C TYR A 49 -3.74 3.18 14.77
N LEU A 50 -2.78 3.46 15.65
CA LEU A 50 -2.64 2.79 16.94
C LEU A 50 -3.80 3.12 17.92
N ASP A 51 -4.54 4.20 17.66
CA ASP A 51 -5.72 4.58 18.46
C ASP A 51 -6.97 3.77 18.07
N ILE A 52 -6.89 2.96 17.01
CA ILE A 52 -8.00 2.11 16.58
C ILE A 52 -8.24 1.02 17.63
N ARG A 53 -9.42 1.05 18.22
CA ARG A 53 -9.89 -0.03 19.08
C ARG A 53 -10.58 -1.10 18.22
N PRO A 54 -10.10 -2.36 18.19
CA PRO A 54 -10.68 -3.40 17.34
C PRO A 54 -12.19 -3.60 17.52
N GLU A 55 -12.70 -3.38 18.75
CA GLU A 55 -14.12 -3.54 19.08
C GLU A 55 -15.00 -2.54 18.30
N ILE A 56 -14.49 -1.35 18.00
CA ILE A 56 -15.21 -0.33 17.22
C ILE A 56 -15.46 -0.83 15.79
N LEU A 57 -14.54 -1.61 15.22
CA LEU A 57 -14.66 -2.14 13.85
C LEU A 57 -15.84 -3.08 13.66
N LEU A 58 -16.38 -3.64 14.72
CA LEU A 58 -17.63 -4.43 14.67
C LEU A 58 -18.84 -3.58 14.24
N GLN A 59 -18.78 -2.27 14.47
CA GLN A 59 -19.85 -1.33 14.15
C GLN A 59 -19.52 -0.43 12.94
N ILE A 60 -18.35 -0.60 12.32
CA ILE A 60 -17.88 0.21 11.20
C ILE A 60 -18.14 -0.52 9.88
N ASP A 61 -18.61 0.22 8.89
CA ASP A 61 -18.84 -0.27 7.55
C ASP A 61 -17.61 -0.03 6.65
N VAL A 62 -16.93 1.12 6.82
CA VAL A 62 -15.74 1.49 6.03
C VAL A 62 -14.68 2.18 6.88
N VAL A 63 -13.42 1.86 6.63
CA VAL A 63 -12.26 2.52 7.23
C VAL A 63 -11.46 3.22 6.13
N VAL A 64 -11.22 4.52 6.28
CA VAL A 64 -10.37 5.32 5.39
C VAL A 64 -9.07 5.61 6.11
N ILE A 65 -7.95 5.19 5.53
CA ILE A 65 -6.63 5.34 6.13
C ILE A 65 -5.73 6.11 5.18
N GLU A 66 -5.09 7.14 5.70
CA GLU A 66 -4.01 7.83 5.02
C GLU A 66 -2.67 7.23 5.46
N LEU A 67 -2.00 6.58 4.50
CA LEU A 67 -0.66 6.06 4.68
C LEU A 67 0.36 7.12 4.22
N ASP A 68 0.89 7.85 5.18
CA ASP A 68 1.94 8.86 4.97
C ASP A 68 3.01 8.65 6.06
N SER A 69 3.86 7.64 5.83
CA SER A 69 4.83 7.19 6.83
C SER A 69 6.18 6.90 6.20
N THR A 70 7.21 6.84 7.02
CA THR A 70 8.53 6.33 6.61
C THR A 70 8.43 4.86 6.20
N LEU A 71 9.40 4.37 5.42
CA LEU A 71 9.39 2.97 4.97
C LEU A 71 9.34 1.96 6.13
N GLN A 72 9.96 2.28 7.27
CA GLN A 72 9.93 1.38 8.44
C GLN A 72 8.55 1.35 9.08
N GLU A 73 7.97 2.51 9.34
CA GLU A 73 6.62 2.63 9.91
C GLU A 73 5.55 2.00 9.01
N ILE A 74 5.74 2.04 7.67
CA ILE A 74 4.78 1.47 6.74
C ILE A 74 4.68 -0.05 6.83
N PHE A 75 5.79 -0.75 7.10
CA PHE A 75 5.74 -2.20 7.27
C PHE A 75 4.96 -2.59 8.51
N GLU A 76 5.20 -1.91 9.63
CA GLU A 76 4.47 -2.12 10.90
C GLU A 76 2.98 -1.79 10.72
N ALA A 77 2.67 -0.67 10.06
CA ALA A 77 1.30 -0.29 9.75
C ALA A 77 0.60 -1.32 8.83
N CYS A 78 1.29 -1.80 7.79
CA CYS A 78 0.73 -2.82 6.90
C CYS A 78 0.45 -4.13 7.63
N ASP A 79 1.34 -4.58 8.52
CA ASP A 79 1.14 -5.81 9.29
C ASP A 79 -0.03 -5.65 10.28
N PHE A 80 -0.15 -4.50 10.91
CA PHE A 80 -1.27 -4.15 11.78
C PHE A 80 -2.61 -4.16 11.01
N PHE A 81 -2.68 -3.48 9.86
CA PHE A 81 -3.90 -3.44 9.06
C PHE A 81 -4.25 -4.80 8.45
N ASN A 82 -3.26 -5.56 8.01
CA ASN A 82 -3.49 -6.92 7.52
C ASN A 82 -4.13 -7.81 8.58
N GLN A 83 -3.67 -7.71 9.83
CA GLN A 83 -4.26 -8.42 10.95
C GLN A 83 -5.72 -8.00 11.18
N LEU A 84 -6.01 -6.69 11.18
CA LEU A 84 -7.37 -6.17 11.34
C LEU A 84 -8.29 -6.59 10.18
N GLN A 85 -7.79 -6.56 8.93
CA GLN A 85 -8.55 -7.01 7.75
C GLN A 85 -8.95 -8.49 7.85
N ASN A 86 -8.07 -9.34 8.39
CA ASN A 86 -8.35 -10.76 8.58
C ASN A 86 -9.37 -11.01 9.68
N GLN A 87 -9.37 -10.19 10.74
CA GLN A 87 -10.31 -10.29 11.85
C GLN A 87 -11.68 -9.67 11.52
N HIS A 88 -11.72 -8.61 10.73
CA HIS A 88 -12.92 -7.81 10.42
C HIS A 88 -13.24 -7.85 8.92
N ARG A 89 -13.52 -9.04 8.39
CA ARG A 89 -13.76 -9.27 6.95
C ARG A 89 -14.98 -8.55 6.38
N GLN A 90 -15.89 -8.07 7.23
CA GLN A 90 -17.07 -7.30 6.84
C GLN A 90 -16.74 -5.85 6.48
N VAL A 91 -15.64 -5.30 7.00
CA VAL A 91 -15.24 -3.91 6.83
C VAL A 91 -14.64 -3.68 5.44
N GLU A 92 -15.03 -2.59 4.79
CA GLU A 92 -14.38 -2.08 3.58
C GLU A 92 -13.20 -1.18 3.97
N TRP A 93 -12.10 -1.29 3.23
CA TRP A 93 -10.85 -0.57 3.54
C TRP A 93 -10.45 0.32 2.39
N VAL A 94 -10.28 1.60 2.63
CA VAL A 94 -9.82 2.58 1.65
C VAL A 94 -8.50 3.16 2.13
N PHE A 95 -7.42 2.87 1.44
CA PHE A 95 -6.10 3.43 1.73
C PHE A 95 -5.77 4.52 0.72
N THR A 96 -5.47 5.72 1.20
CA THR A 96 -4.84 6.77 0.41
C THR A 96 -3.34 6.75 0.68
N LEU A 97 -2.53 6.71 -0.38
CA LEU A 97 -1.09 6.49 -0.26
C LEU A 97 -0.30 7.17 -1.38
N PRO A 98 0.96 7.52 -1.13
CA PRO A 98 1.84 8.03 -2.17
C PRO A 98 2.30 6.88 -3.09
N VAL A 99 2.66 7.23 -4.32
CA VAL A 99 3.00 6.27 -5.39
C VAL A 99 4.15 5.32 -5.04
N ASN A 100 5.12 5.75 -4.25
CA ASN A 100 6.26 4.93 -3.82
C ASN A 100 5.85 3.77 -2.89
N LEU A 101 4.69 3.83 -2.24
CA LEU A 101 4.17 2.77 -1.35
C LEU A 101 3.25 1.78 -2.07
N VAL A 102 2.89 2.02 -3.33
CA VAL A 102 1.90 1.22 -4.08
C VAL A 102 2.25 -0.27 -4.10
N ASN A 103 3.51 -0.62 -4.38
CA ASN A 103 3.92 -2.02 -4.49
C ASN A 103 3.78 -2.76 -3.14
N ILE A 104 4.13 -2.09 -2.04
CA ILE A 104 4.00 -2.65 -0.68
C ILE A 104 2.53 -2.81 -0.33
N ALA A 105 1.71 -1.80 -0.62
CA ALA A 105 0.28 -1.83 -0.33
C ALA A 105 -0.45 -2.92 -1.13
N ILE A 106 -0.11 -3.12 -2.41
CA ILE A 106 -0.66 -4.22 -3.22
C ILE A 106 -0.29 -5.57 -2.63
N GLU A 107 0.97 -5.75 -2.24
CA GLU A 107 1.46 -7.05 -1.72
C GLU A 107 0.84 -7.39 -0.35
N ARG A 108 0.59 -6.39 0.49
CA ARG A 108 0.24 -6.62 1.90
C ARG A 108 -1.20 -6.29 2.28
N LEU A 109 -1.82 -5.32 1.62
CA LEU A 109 -3.12 -4.77 2.01
C LEU A 109 -4.24 -5.06 1.02
N LEU A 110 -3.92 -5.41 -0.24
CA LEU A 110 -4.95 -5.58 -1.25
C LEU A 110 -5.73 -6.88 -1.03
N THR A 111 -7.00 -6.74 -0.65
CA THR A 111 -7.96 -7.82 -0.47
C THR A 111 -9.19 -7.59 -1.36
N ALA A 112 -10.19 -8.48 -1.27
CA ALA A 112 -11.45 -8.31 -1.98
C ALA A 112 -12.21 -7.02 -1.56
N LYS A 113 -11.96 -6.53 -0.34
CA LYS A 113 -12.61 -5.37 0.26
C LYS A 113 -11.67 -4.19 0.48
N THR A 114 -10.63 -4.09 -0.33
CA THR A 114 -9.65 -3.01 -0.24
C THR A 114 -9.67 -2.16 -1.50
N ALA A 115 -9.63 -0.83 -1.34
CA ALA A 115 -9.32 0.13 -2.38
C ALA A 115 -8.03 0.88 -2.05
N LEU A 116 -7.16 1.05 -3.05
CA LEU A 116 -5.93 1.82 -2.97
C LEU A 116 -6.07 3.07 -3.84
N LEU A 117 -5.96 4.23 -3.24
CA LEU A 117 -6.15 5.53 -3.89
C LEU A 117 -4.87 6.36 -3.78
N SER A 118 -4.65 7.29 -4.73
CA SER A 118 -3.58 8.27 -4.61
C SER A 118 -3.85 9.24 -3.46
N LEU A 119 -2.77 9.75 -2.81
CA LEU A 119 -2.88 10.89 -1.90
C LEU A 119 -3.43 12.17 -2.59
N HIS A 120 -3.32 12.25 -3.91
CA HIS A 120 -3.81 13.36 -4.72
C HIS A 120 -5.23 13.14 -5.26
N GLU A 121 -5.90 12.05 -4.83
CA GLU A 121 -7.29 11.84 -5.21
C GLU A 121 -8.18 12.98 -4.74
N PRO A 122 -9.10 13.48 -5.62
CA PRO A 122 -10.11 14.42 -5.18
C PRO A 122 -10.96 13.82 -4.04
N MET A 123 -11.29 14.65 -3.06
CA MET A 123 -12.07 14.23 -1.89
C MET A 123 -13.40 13.57 -2.30
N SER A 124 -14.02 14.05 -3.40
CA SER A 124 -15.25 13.48 -3.97
C SER A 124 -15.09 12.00 -4.35
N ARG A 125 -13.92 11.60 -4.87
CA ARG A 125 -13.64 10.20 -5.22
C ARG A 125 -13.46 9.33 -3.98
N ILE A 126 -12.81 9.85 -2.94
CA ILE A 126 -12.69 9.13 -1.66
C ILE A 126 -14.09 8.90 -1.08
N ILE A 127 -14.94 9.93 -1.09
CA ILE A 127 -16.34 9.84 -0.64
C ILE A 127 -17.15 8.85 -1.48
N GLU A 128 -16.93 8.76 -2.79
CA GLU A 128 -17.56 7.74 -3.63
C GLU A 128 -17.22 6.33 -3.15
N HIS A 129 -15.96 6.05 -2.80
CA HIS A 129 -15.56 4.76 -2.24
C HIS A 129 -16.21 4.49 -0.88
N VAL A 130 -16.36 5.52 -0.04
CA VAL A 130 -17.02 5.40 1.27
C VAL A 130 -18.49 4.98 1.13
N PHE A 131 -19.24 5.57 0.20
CA PHE A 131 -20.69 5.32 0.06
C PHE A 131 -21.05 4.23 -0.94
N ASN A 132 -20.16 3.86 -1.85
CA ASN A 132 -20.40 2.82 -2.85
C ASN A 132 -19.75 1.48 -2.48
N SER A 133 -19.45 1.25 -1.21
CA SER A 133 -18.89 0.00 -0.69
C SER A 133 -19.70 -1.20 -1.20
N GLY A 134 -19.04 -2.14 -1.86
CA GLY A 134 -19.67 -3.33 -2.47
C GLY A 134 -20.16 -3.17 -3.91
N GLY A 135 -19.91 -2.01 -4.57
CA GLY A 135 -20.12 -1.81 -6.00
C GLY A 135 -18.87 -2.11 -6.84
N GLN A 136 -18.96 -1.91 -8.17
CA GLN A 136 -17.84 -2.03 -9.13
C GLN A 136 -16.89 -0.81 -9.03
N THR A 137 -16.43 -0.45 -7.83
CA THR A 137 -15.41 0.59 -7.68
C THR A 137 -14.03 0.01 -8.01
N GLU A 138 -13.22 0.79 -8.72
CA GLU A 138 -11.85 0.42 -9.05
C GLU A 138 -11.07 0.19 -7.75
N ARG A 139 -10.46 -0.99 -7.59
CA ARG A 139 -9.68 -1.31 -6.38
C ARG A 139 -8.37 -0.55 -6.29
N ILE A 140 -7.82 -0.15 -7.42
CA ILE A 140 -6.63 0.70 -7.51
C ILE A 140 -7.00 1.86 -8.41
N SER A 141 -6.89 3.08 -7.89
CA SER A 141 -7.30 4.25 -8.65
C SER A 141 -6.45 4.47 -9.90
N ARG A 142 -7.09 4.97 -10.96
CA ARG A 142 -6.37 5.32 -12.21
C ARG A 142 -5.30 6.36 -11.97
N LEU A 143 -5.56 7.33 -11.11
CA LEU A 143 -4.60 8.38 -10.77
C LEU A 143 -3.34 7.77 -10.16
N LEU A 144 -3.47 6.83 -9.21
CA LEU A 144 -2.36 6.14 -8.59
C LEU A 144 -1.54 5.32 -9.61
N LEU A 145 -2.23 4.68 -10.56
CA LEU A 145 -1.56 3.94 -11.65
C LEU A 145 -0.86 4.87 -12.64
N GLN A 146 -1.45 6.03 -12.95
CA GLN A 146 -0.84 7.05 -13.79
C GLN A 146 0.38 7.67 -13.14
N GLU A 147 0.31 8.05 -11.86
CA GLU A 147 1.46 8.55 -11.08
C GLU A 147 2.58 7.52 -11.04
N LYS A 148 2.25 6.24 -10.90
CA LYS A 148 3.22 5.15 -10.99
C LYS A 148 3.86 5.08 -12.37
N ALA A 149 3.11 5.22 -13.45
CA ALA A 149 3.63 5.19 -14.81
C ALA A 149 4.52 6.41 -15.12
N VAL A 150 4.16 7.61 -14.67
CA VAL A 150 4.95 8.83 -14.84
C VAL A 150 6.25 8.74 -14.05
N ASN A 151 6.21 8.32 -12.79
CA ASN A 151 7.42 8.13 -11.97
C ASN A 151 8.34 7.02 -12.51
N THR A 152 7.80 6.09 -13.31
CA THR A 152 8.62 5.11 -14.05
C THR A 152 9.22 5.68 -15.33
N SER A 153 8.65 6.74 -15.92
CA SER A 153 9.17 7.35 -17.16
C SER A 153 10.23 8.43 -16.94
N ASP A 154 10.20 9.13 -15.80
CA ASP A 154 11.19 10.17 -15.47
C ASP A 154 12.46 9.61 -14.82
N ILE A 155 12.45 8.37 -14.37
CA ILE A 155 13.65 7.66 -13.94
C ILE A 155 14.16 6.86 -15.12
N THR A 156 14.96 7.48 -15.98
CA THR A 156 15.95 6.80 -16.84
C THR A 156 17.10 6.23 -16.00
N VAL A 157 16.77 5.60 -14.88
CA VAL A 157 17.62 4.68 -14.13
C VAL A 157 16.96 3.32 -14.30
N THR A 158 17.47 2.56 -15.26
CA THR A 158 17.29 1.12 -15.46
C THR A 158 16.26 0.50 -14.51
N ASN A 159 14.96 0.53 -14.92
CA ASN A 159 13.92 -0.30 -14.33
C ASN A 159 14.23 -1.77 -14.68
N ALA A 160 15.21 -2.32 -14.03
CA ALA A 160 15.39 -3.74 -13.96
C ALA A 160 14.26 -4.29 -13.10
N ASN A 161 13.07 -4.47 -13.68
CA ASN A 161 11.96 -5.10 -13.00
C ASN A 161 12.38 -6.50 -12.58
N LEU A 162 12.86 -6.62 -11.33
CA LEU A 162 13.17 -7.91 -10.76
C LEU A 162 11.89 -8.74 -10.69
N THR A 163 11.98 -9.98 -11.12
CA THR A 163 10.88 -10.92 -10.91
C THR A 163 10.70 -11.18 -9.41
N PHE A 164 9.52 -11.63 -9.01
CA PHE A 164 9.25 -12.01 -7.62
C PHE A 164 10.29 -12.98 -7.05
N SER A 165 10.69 -13.98 -7.84
CA SER A 165 11.69 -14.97 -7.43
C SER A 165 13.09 -14.36 -7.28
N GLU A 166 13.50 -13.48 -8.20
CA GLU A 166 14.77 -12.76 -8.13
C GLU A 166 14.82 -11.85 -6.91
N ARG A 167 13.76 -11.08 -6.67
CA ARG A 167 13.63 -10.19 -5.50
C ARG A 167 13.70 -11.00 -4.19
N ARG A 168 13.04 -12.15 -4.12
CA ARG A 168 13.06 -13.03 -2.95
C ARG A 168 14.46 -13.55 -2.64
N VAL A 169 15.20 -13.95 -3.68
CA VAL A 169 16.60 -14.41 -3.52
C VAL A 169 17.51 -13.29 -3.03
N LEU A 170 17.46 -12.10 -3.66
CA LEU A 170 18.28 -10.96 -3.24
C LEU A 170 17.93 -10.50 -1.81
N ARG A 171 16.66 -10.54 -1.41
CA ARG A 171 16.22 -10.22 -0.04
C ARG A 171 16.79 -11.18 1.00
N LEU A 172 16.92 -12.46 0.68
CA LEU A 172 17.53 -13.44 1.59
C LEU A 172 19.06 -13.27 1.63
N LEU A 173 19.68 -12.98 0.49
CA LEU A 173 21.13 -12.68 0.43
C LEU A 173 21.47 -11.41 1.25
N SER A 174 20.65 -10.37 1.21
CA SER A 174 20.87 -9.14 2.01
C SER A 174 20.79 -9.40 3.53
N LYS A 175 20.09 -10.46 3.93
CA LYS A 175 20.03 -10.93 5.33
C LYS A 175 21.19 -11.87 5.71
N GLY A 176 22.19 -12.06 4.83
CA GLY A 176 23.36 -12.91 5.07
C GLY A 176 23.16 -14.39 4.79
N TRP A 177 22.02 -14.79 4.18
CA TRP A 177 21.80 -16.20 3.82
C TRP A 177 22.69 -16.63 2.66
N GLN A 178 23.24 -17.84 2.75
CA GLN A 178 24.00 -18.44 1.64
C GLN A 178 23.06 -19.07 0.61
N LEU A 179 23.51 -19.16 -0.65
CA LEU A 179 22.71 -19.75 -1.75
C LEU A 179 22.21 -21.17 -1.46
N THR A 180 23.03 -21.97 -0.75
CA THR A 180 22.66 -23.32 -0.32
C THR A 180 21.52 -23.33 0.69
N GLN A 181 21.56 -22.42 1.66
CA GLN A 181 20.50 -22.26 2.65
C GLN A 181 19.19 -21.75 2.01
N ILE A 182 19.32 -20.81 1.07
CA ILE A 182 18.19 -20.30 0.30
C ILE A 182 17.56 -21.41 -0.55
N ALA A 183 18.37 -22.27 -1.16
CA ALA A 183 17.91 -23.41 -1.93
C ALA A 183 17.06 -24.37 -1.07
N THR A 184 17.54 -24.69 0.11
CA THR A 184 16.81 -25.53 1.08
C THR A 184 15.52 -24.84 1.55
N LEU A 185 15.60 -23.56 1.94
CA LEU A 185 14.44 -22.80 2.43
C LEU A 185 13.32 -22.67 1.39
N LEU A 186 13.68 -22.50 0.11
CA LEU A 186 12.73 -22.31 -0.98
C LEU A 186 12.37 -23.62 -1.71
N GLU A 187 12.87 -24.77 -1.23
CA GLU A 187 12.68 -26.11 -1.85
C GLU A 187 13.03 -26.11 -3.35
N LYS A 188 14.14 -25.44 -3.70
CA LYS A 188 14.67 -25.35 -5.06
C LYS A 188 16.10 -25.85 -5.14
N SER A 189 16.53 -26.22 -6.35
CA SER A 189 17.93 -26.59 -6.56
C SER A 189 18.85 -25.37 -6.40
N TYR A 190 20.08 -25.62 -5.92
CA TYR A 190 21.13 -24.59 -5.88
C TYR A 190 21.31 -23.92 -7.24
N LYS A 191 21.27 -24.71 -8.33
CA LYS A 191 21.38 -24.21 -9.70
C LYS A 191 20.29 -23.21 -10.04
N THR A 192 19.06 -23.46 -9.59
CA THR A 192 17.91 -22.56 -9.78
C THR A 192 18.11 -21.24 -9.02
N ILE A 193 18.55 -21.29 -7.77
CA ILE A 193 18.78 -20.09 -6.96
C ILE A 193 19.95 -19.29 -7.50
N SER A 194 21.04 -19.92 -7.91
CA SER A 194 22.19 -19.28 -8.55
C SER A 194 21.79 -18.61 -9.87
N ALA A 195 20.97 -19.26 -10.69
CA ALA A 195 20.46 -18.70 -11.92
C ALA A 195 19.58 -17.47 -11.65
N GLN A 196 18.72 -17.48 -10.64
CA GLN A 196 17.89 -16.35 -10.23
C GLN A 196 18.74 -15.16 -9.76
N LYS A 197 19.82 -15.41 -8.96
CA LYS A 197 20.78 -14.37 -8.57
C LYS A 197 21.44 -13.75 -9.81
N SER A 198 21.99 -14.59 -10.71
CA SER A 198 22.68 -14.12 -11.91
C SER A 198 21.74 -13.36 -12.86
N SER A 199 20.50 -13.79 -12.98
CA SER A 199 19.48 -13.09 -13.78
C SER A 199 19.13 -11.73 -13.16
N ALA A 200 19.00 -11.65 -11.83
CA ALA A 200 18.79 -10.39 -11.11
C ALA A 200 19.96 -9.42 -11.33
N MET A 201 21.20 -9.87 -11.16
CA MET A 201 22.40 -9.06 -11.38
C MET A 201 22.46 -8.52 -12.79
N ARG A 202 22.17 -9.35 -13.79
CA ARG A 202 22.14 -8.94 -15.22
C ARG A 202 21.08 -7.87 -15.47
N ARG A 203 19.87 -8.01 -14.90
CA ARG A 203 18.80 -7.02 -15.02
C ARG A 203 19.17 -5.70 -14.37
N LEU A 204 19.87 -5.75 -13.24
CA LEU A 204 20.38 -4.59 -12.50
C LEU A 204 21.68 -4.03 -13.11
N MET A 205 22.20 -4.62 -14.18
CA MET A 205 23.49 -4.28 -14.81
C MET A 205 24.68 -4.36 -13.84
N LEU A 206 24.60 -5.22 -12.82
CA LEU A 206 25.66 -5.44 -11.84
C LEU A 206 26.59 -6.55 -12.33
N LYS A 207 27.90 -6.32 -12.24
CA LYS A 207 28.92 -7.23 -12.78
C LYS A 207 29.52 -8.12 -11.70
N THR A 208 29.58 -7.65 -10.46
CA THR A 208 30.23 -8.34 -9.34
C THR A 208 29.30 -8.50 -8.15
N ASP A 209 29.61 -9.48 -7.29
CA ASP A 209 28.89 -9.66 -6.01
C ASP A 209 29.04 -8.43 -5.12
N ALA A 210 30.19 -7.76 -5.13
CA ALA A 210 30.40 -6.55 -4.37
C ALA A 210 29.45 -5.42 -4.82
N GLU A 211 29.27 -5.22 -6.13
CA GLU A 211 28.30 -4.28 -6.67
C GLU A 211 26.86 -4.66 -6.29
N MET A 212 26.54 -5.97 -6.29
CA MET A 212 25.25 -6.47 -5.86
C MET A 212 24.98 -6.15 -4.40
N TYR A 213 25.94 -6.40 -3.50
CA TYR A 213 25.78 -6.06 -2.09
C TYR A 213 25.69 -4.56 -1.86
N ALA A 214 26.52 -3.76 -2.54
CA ALA A 214 26.44 -2.29 -2.48
C ALA A 214 25.07 -1.78 -2.96
N TRP A 215 24.53 -2.37 -4.03
CA TRP A 215 23.20 -2.02 -4.52
C TRP A 215 22.12 -2.42 -3.50
N MET A 216 22.18 -3.59 -2.89
CA MET A 216 21.18 -4.05 -1.91
C MET A 216 21.08 -3.14 -0.67
N ILE A 217 22.18 -2.50 -0.25
CA ILE A 217 22.22 -1.56 0.88
C ILE A 217 21.97 -0.10 0.45
N SER A 218 21.89 0.19 -0.83
CA SER A 218 21.53 1.53 -1.32
C SER A 218 20.06 1.83 -1.05
N VAL A 219 19.70 3.11 -0.99
CA VAL A 219 18.31 3.54 -0.82
C VAL A 219 17.39 2.88 -1.86
N HIS A 220 17.83 2.86 -3.12
CA HIS A 220 17.07 2.25 -4.20
C HIS A 220 16.93 0.73 -4.05
N GLY A 221 18.02 0.04 -3.74
CA GLY A 221 18.00 -1.41 -3.52
C GLY A 221 17.15 -1.83 -2.32
N MET A 222 17.21 -1.09 -1.22
CA MET A 222 16.38 -1.33 -0.05
C MET A 222 14.89 -1.15 -0.38
N GLN A 223 14.53 -0.12 -1.14
CA GLN A 223 13.17 0.10 -1.62
C GLN A 223 12.69 -1.03 -2.54
N GLU A 224 13.49 -1.40 -3.54
CA GLU A 224 13.14 -2.47 -4.50
C GLU A 224 13.01 -3.85 -3.82
N LEU A 225 13.81 -4.11 -2.79
CA LEU A 225 13.78 -5.35 -2.02
C LEU A 225 12.82 -5.30 -0.84
N ASN A 226 12.15 -4.18 -0.59
CA ASN A 226 11.32 -3.96 0.61
C ASN A 226 12.09 -4.32 1.90
N LEU A 227 13.29 -3.78 2.04
CA LEU A 227 14.14 -3.95 3.23
C LEU A 227 13.98 -2.74 4.15
N PRO A 228 13.99 -2.95 5.48
CA PRO A 228 14.05 -1.83 6.42
C PRO A 228 15.39 -1.08 6.25
N PRO A 229 15.43 0.24 6.47
CA PRO A 229 16.68 0.99 6.44
C PRO A 229 17.66 0.44 7.47
N TYR A 230 18.92 0.32 7.09
CA TYR A 230 19.97 -0.09 8.01
C TYR A 230 20.12 0.96 9.11
N HIS A 231 19.85 0.60 10.36
CA HIS A 231 20.38 1.37 11.50
C HIS A 231 21.88 1.17 11.50
N GLN A 232 22.64 2.24 11.18
CA GLN A 232 24.04 2.30 11.58
C GLN A 232 24.02 2.37 13.11
N GLY A 233 24.23 1.22 13.77
CA GLY A 233 24.48 1.17 15.19
C GLY A 233 25.72 2.00 15.47
N ILE A 234 25.56 2.99 16.34
CA ILE A 234 26.64 3.74 17.00
C ILE A 234 27.40 2.79 17.91
#